data_d10c03cc198374ade90242d143b71e0e
#
_entry.id   d10c03cc198374ade90242d143b71e0e
#
_cell.length_a   1.000
_cell.length_b   1.000
_cell.length_c   1.000
_cell.angle_alpha   90.00
_cell.angle_beta   90.00
_cell.angle_gamma   90.00
#
_symmetry.space_group_name_H-M   'P 1'
#
loop_
_entity.id
_entity.type
_entity.pdbx_description
1 polymer ?
#
loop_
_entity_poly.entity_id
_entity_poly.type
_entity_poly.pdbx_seq_one_letter_code
_entity_poly.pdbx_strand_id
1 'polypeptide(L)'
;GKQVRDILFIDDILDAMTKIYNQRSKLKKGLCINIGGGKENSLSVLELLNLLEELTGNSEKSIINPMRQADKLVVYLDISKAKKEIDWIPKVGYKEGIKRLIDWQNKI
;
A
#
# COMPACT_ATOMS: atom_id res chain seq x y z
N GLY A 1 -11.19 1.59 -13.95
CA GLY A 1 -10.05 0.71 -13.60
C GLY A 1 -8.69 1.36 -13.74
N LYS A 2 -8.64 2.62 -14.18
CA LYS A 2 -7.38 3.37 -14.35
C LYS A 2 -6.95 4.14 -13.09
N GLN A 3 -7.75 4.11 -12.04
CA GLN A 3 -7.40 4.73 -10.76
C GLN A 3 -6.16 4.07 -10.18
N VAL A 4 -5.17 4.89 -9.83
CA VAL A 4 -3.91 4.44 -9.23
C VAL A 4 -3.90 4.73 -7.74
N ARG A 5 -3.51 3.74 -6.95
CA ARG A 5 -3.33 3.84 -5.50
C ARG A 5 -2.06 3.13 -5.09
N ASP A 6 -1.46 3.58 -4.00
CA ASP A 6 -0.35 2.85 -3.39
C ASP A 6 -0.86 1.77 -2.45
N ILE A 7 -0.13 0.67 -2.41
CA ILE A 7 -0.42 -0.49 -1.57
C ILE A 7 0.66 -0.57 -0.50
N LEU A 8 0.23 -0.85 0.72
CA LEU A 8 1.14 -1.07 1.84
C LEU A 8 0.80 -2.40 2.52
N PHE A 9 1.80 -3.26 2.65
CA PHE A 9 1.65 -4.52 3.36
C PHE A 9 1.58 -4.30 4.87
N ILE A 10 0.77 -5.10 5.55
CA ILE A 10 0.48 -4.93 6.98
C ILE A 10 1.72 -4.92 7.86
N ASP A 11 2.72 -5.75 7.56
CA ASP A 11 3.95 -5.82 8.35
C ASP A 11 4.71 -4.49 8.32
N ASP A 12 4.66 -3.76 7.21
CA ASP A 12 5.29 -2.45 7.10
C ASP A 12 4.57 -1.38 7.94
N ILE A 13 3.26 -1.48 8.09
CA ILE A 13 2.49 -0.61 9.02
C ILE A 13 2.91 -0.92 10.46
N LEU A 14 3.00 -2.19 10.83
CA LEU A 14 3.42 -2.62 12.16
C LEU A 14 4.86 -2.17 12.47
N ASP A 15 5.76 -2.24 11.49
CA ASP A 15 7.12 -1.73 11.61
C ASP A 15 7.14 -0.21 11.86
N ALA A 16 6.32 0.55 11.13
CA ALA A 16 6.19 1.99 11.33
C ALA A 16 5.70 2.32 12.75
N MET A 17 4.66 1.63 13.21
CA MET A 17 4.11 1.81 14.56
C MET A 17 5.16 1.50 15.64
N THR A 18 5.91 0.42 15.47
CA THR A 18 7.00 0.01 16.38
C THR A 18 8.09 1.08 16.42
N LYS A 19 8.52 1.59 15.27
CA LYS A 19 9.53 2.66 15.19
C LYS A 19 9.06 3.96 15.86
N ILE A 20 7.79 4.34 15.66
CA ILE A 20 7.21 5.51 16.32
C ILE A 20 7.22 5.31 17.85
N TYR A 21 6.78 4.17 18.33
CA TYR A 21 6.75 3.86 19.75
C TYR A 21 8.14 3.89 20.36
N ASN A 22 9.12 3.23 19.73
CA ASN A 22 10.51 3.16 20.23
C ASN A 22 11.22 4.52 20.25
N GLN A 23 10.81 5.43 19.37
CA GLN A 23 11.41 6.77 19.23
C GLN A 23 10.56 7.88 19.87
N ARG A 24 9.46 7.54 20.54
CA ARG A 24 8.43 8.50 20.99
C ARG A 24 8.98 9.66 21.82
N SER A 25 10.04 9.43 22.62
CA SER A 25 10.67 10.47 23.43
C SER A 25 11.48 11.49 22.62
N LYS A 26 11.91 11.11 21.41
CA LYS A 26 12.70 11.94 20.50
C LYS A 26 11.86 12.66 19.46
N LEU A 27 10.61 12.22 19.26
CA LEU A 27 9.74 12.78 18.27
C LEU A 27 9.06 14.05 18.76
N LYS A 28 8.91 15.01 17.86
CA LYS A 28 8.20 16.27 18.14
C LYS A 28 6.75 16.00 18.48
N LYS A 29 6.23 16.63 19.53
CA LYS A 29 4.79 16.58 19.83
C LYS A 29 3.95 17.11 18.66
N GLY A 30 2.89 16.40 18.36
CA GLY A 30 2.02 16.75 17.24
C GLY A 30 2.60 16.42 15.86
N LEU A 31 3.69 15.63 15.78
CA LEU A 31 4.23 15.16 14.52
C LEU A 31 3.17 14.41 13.72
N CYS A 32 2.98 14.83 12.47
CA CYS A 32 2.07 14.19 11.52
C CYS A 32 2.89 13.71 10.33
N ILE A 33 2.82 12.42 10.04
CA ILE A 33 3.54 11.79 8.94
C ILE A 33 2.59 10.88 8.15
N ASN A 34 2.82 10.78 6.83
CA ASN A 34 2.12 9.83 5.99
C ASN A 34 2.84 8.48 6.02
N ILE A 35 2.07 7.41 6.22
CA ILE A 35 2.53 6.03 6.10
C ILE A 35 1.75 5.39 4.95
N GLY A 36 2.44 4.94 3.94
CA GLY A 36 1.84 4.35 2.74
C GLY A 36 2.89 3.60 1.93
N GLY A 37 2.46 3.03 0.81
CA GLY A 37 3.37 2.31 -0.09
C GLY A 37 4.27 3.22 -0.92
N GLY A 38 3.83 4.45 -1.14
CA GLY A 38 4.54 5.41 -1.96
C GLY A 38 4.45 5.12 -3.46
N LYS A 39 5.13 5.92 -4.25
CA LYS A 39 5.14 5.80 -5.72
C LYS A 39 5.58 4.41 -6.19
N GLU A 40 6.60 3.83 -5.58
CA GLU A 40 7.18 2.54 -5.97
C GLU A 40 6.19 1.37 -5.78
N ASN A 41 5.23 1.49 -4.89
CA ASN A 41 4.21 0.49 -4.60
C ASN A 41 2.82 0.93 -5.08
N SER A 42 2.75 1.80 -6.09
CA SER A 42 1.50 2.23 -6.68
C SER A 42 1.18 1.45 -7.96
N LEU A 43 -0.09 1.13 -8.15
CA LEU A 43 -0.59 0.49 -9.35
C LEU A 43 -2.05 0.86 -9.57
N SER A 44 -2.51 0.69 -10.82
CA SER A 44 -3.91 0.86 -11.16
C SER A 44 -4.74 -0.35 -10.75
N VAL A 45 -6.05 -0.17 -10.68
CA VAL A 45 -6.98 -1.29 -10.44
C VAL A 45 -6.84 -2.36 -11.51
N LEU A 46 -6.67 -1.98 -12.78
CA LEU A 46 -6.47 -2.94 -13.88
C LEU A 46 -5.16 -3.74 -13.71
N GLU A 47 -4.08 -3.07 -13.34
CA GLU A 47 -2.80 -3.75 -13.05
C GLU A 47 -2.93 -4.71 -11.86
N LEU A 48 -3.68 -4.31 -10.83
CA LEU A 48 -3.96 -5.19 -9.69
C LEU A 48 -4.76 -6.43 -10.11
N LEU A 49 -5.80 -6.26 -10.93
CA LEU A 49 -6.60 -7.38 -11.43
C LEU A 49 -5.76 -8.34 -12.26
N ASN A 50 -4.91 -7.83 -13.14
CA ASN A 50 -4.00 -8.66 -13.93
C ASN A 50 -3.02 -9.44 -13.04
N LEU A 51 -2.49 -8.79 -12.01
CA LEU A 51 -1.60 -9.44 -11.05
C LEU A 51 -2.31 -10.54 -10.26
N LEU A 52 -3.54 -10.29 -9.83
CA LEU A 52 -4.35 -11.31 -9.12
C LEU A 52 -4.65 -12.50 -10.02
N GLU A 53 -4.99 -12.28 -11.29
CA GLU A 53 -5.18 -13.33 -12.28
C GLU A 53 -3.90 -14.15 -12.47
N GLU A 54 -2.75 -13.50 -12.61
CA GLU A 54 -1.45 -14.15 -12.73
C GLU A 54 -1.13 -15.03 -11.51
N LEU A 55 -1.40 -14.53 -10.30
CA LEU A 55 -1.05 -15.23 -9.06
C LEU A 55 -2.02 -16.33 -8.66
N THR A 56 -3.29 -16.22 -9.02
CA THR A 56 -4.33 -17.19 -8.63
C THR A 56 -4.77 -18.12 -9.73
N GLY A 57 -4.52 -17.79 -10.98
CA GLY A 57 -5.06 -18.49 -12.15
C GLY A 57 -6.55 -18.27 -12.37
N ASN A 58 -7.20 -17.44 -11.57
CA ASN A 58 -8.62 -17.12 -11.68
C ASN A 58 -8.83 -15.84 -12.49
N SER A 59 -9.68 -15.92 -13.51
CA SER A 59 -10.07 -14.77 -14.31
C SER A 59 -11.56 -14.50 -14.12
N GLU A 60 -11.89 -13.31 -13.66
CA GLU A 60 -13.27 -12.85 -13.53
C GLU A 60 -13.55 -11.67 -14.45
N LYS A 61 -14.75 -11.64 -15.02
CA LYS A 61 -15.18 -10.51 -15.84
C LYS A 61 -15.42 -9.29 -14.97
N SER A 62 -14.66 -8.24 -15.23
CA SER A 62 -14.84 -6.94 -14.58
C SER A 62 -15.92 -6.15 -15.29
N ILE A 63 -16.78 -5.49 -14.52
CA ILE A 63 -17.73 -4.51 -15.04
C ILE A 63 -17.11 -3.12 -14.93
N ILE A 64 -16.92 -2.46 -16.06
CA ILE A 64 -16.36 -1.10 -16.09
C ILE A 64 -17.52 -0.11 -16.02
N ASN A 65 -17.54 0.67 -14.94
CA ASN A 65 -18.49 1.75 -14.74
C ASN A 65 -17.82 3.11 -15.02
N PRO A 66 -18.60 4.16 -15.32
CA PRO A 66 -18.08 5.52 -15.38
C PRO A 66 -17.40 5.93 -14.07
N MET A 67 -16.35 6.74 -14.17
CA MET A 67 -15.63 7.26 -13.01
C MET A 67 -16.58 8.08 -12.13
N ARG A 68 -16.52 7.88 -10.81
CA ARG A 68 -17.31 8.66 -9.86
C ARG A 68 -16.85 10.12 -9.86
N GLN A 69 -17.79 11.05 -9.66
CA GLN A 69 -17.57 12.49 -9.80
C GLN A 69 -16.46 13.06 -8.88
N ALA A 70 -16.29 12.51 -7.68
CA ALA A 70 -15.30 12.96 -6.70
C ALA A 70 -14.04 12.09 -6.63
N ASP A 71 -13.91 11.11 -7.53
CA ASP A 71 -12.77 10.19 -7.51
C ASP A 71 -11.52 10.82 -8.12
N LYS A 72 -10.37 10.51 -7.51
CA LYS A 72 -9.06 10.94 -8.02
C LYS A 72 -8.47 9.85 -8.90
N LEU A 73 -7.96 10.24 -10.07
CA LEU A 73 -7.36 9.27 -11.00
C LEU A 73 -6.07 8.67 -10.43
N VAL A 74 -5.19 9.49 -9.88
CA VAL A 74 -3.92 9.05 -9.31
C VAL A 74 -3.76 9.62 -7.92
N VAL A 75 -3.59 8.72 -6.92
CA VAL A 75 -3.23 9.10 -5.55
C VAL A 75 -2.23 8.09 -5.02
N TYR A 76 -1.08 8.56 -4.60
CA TYR A 76 -0.14 7.83 -3.78
C TYR A 76 0.52 8.80 -2.80
N LEU A 77 0.94 8.28 -1.65
CA LEU A 77 1.47 9.11 -0.58
C LEU A 77 2.95 9.44 -0.79
N ASP A 78 3.33 10.66 -0.43
CA ASP A 78 4.73 11.02 -0.24
C ASP A 78 5.17 10.57 1.15
N ILE A 79 6.08 9.60 1.19
CA ILE A 79 6.58 8.98 2.42
C ILE A 79 7.97 9.48 2.81
N SER A 80 8.47 10.53 2.17
CA SER A 80 9.80 11.08 2.45
C SER A 80 9.96 11.57 3.90
N LYS A 81 8.90 12.12 4.47
CA LYS A 81 8.89 12.57 5.87
C LYS A 81 9.00 11.41 6.86
N ALA A 82 8.36 10.27 6.60
CA ALA A 82 8.51 9.07 7.41
C ALA A 82 9.96 8.56 7.39
N LYS A 83 10.59 8.54 6.24
CA LYS A 83 12.02 8.20 6.12
C LYS A 83 12.90 9.14 6.95
N LYS A 84 12.66 10.43 6.88
CA LYS A 84 13.43 11.45 7.59
C LYS A 84 13.23 11.39 9.10
N GLU A 85 11.97 11.30 9.56
CA GLU A 85 11.62 11.46 10.97
C GLU A 85 11.75 10.18 11.80
N ILE A 86 11.47 9.03 11.22
CA ILE A 86 11.48 7.74 11.92
C ILE A 86 12.34 6.67 11.24
N ASP A 87 13.07 7.03 10.19
CA ASP A 87 13.89 6.10 9.40
C ASP A 87 13.09 4.88 8.88
N TRP A 88 11.88 5.14 8.38
CA TRP A 88 10.99 4.12 7.89
C TRP A 88 10.76 4.23 6.38
N ILE A 89 10.82 3.09 5.71
CA ILE A 89 10.38 2.88 4.33
C ILE A 89 9.66 1.53 4.25
N PRO A 90 8.72 1.33 3.29
CA PRO A 90 8.16 0.01 3.03
C PRO A 90 9.26 -0.97 2.62
N LYS A 91 9.28 -2.16 3.22
CA LYS A 91 10.23 -3.23 2.89
C LYS A 91 9.64 -4.29 2.00
N VAL A 92 8.32 -4.46 2.05
CA VAL A 92 7.60 -5.48 1.28
C VAL A 92 6.98 -4.82 0.06
N GLY A 93 7.46 -5.17 -1.13
CA GLY A 93 6.89 -4.69 -2.38
C GLY A 93 5.45 -5.21 -2.57
N TYR A 94 4.64 -4.51 -3.39
CA TYR A 94 3.23 -4.85 -3.55
C TYR A 94 3.01 -6.28 -4.08
N LYS A 95 3.84 -6.77 -5.01
CA LYS A 95 3.77 -8.14 -5.53
C LYS A 95 3.92 -9.18 -4.42
N GLU A 96 4.95 -9.06 -3.62
CA GLU A 96 5.22 -9.96 -2.50
C GLU A 96 4.13 -9.85 -1.43
N GLY A 97 3.69 -8.65 -1.12
CA GLY A 97 2.62 -8.42 -0.14
C GLY A 97 1.30 -9.07 -0.57
N ILE A 98 0.91 -8.90 -1.84
CA ILE A 98 -0.31 -9.52 -2.39
C ILE A 98 -0.19 -11.04 -2.38
N LYS A 99 0.97 -11.58 -2.76
CA LYS A 99 1.22 -13.03 -2.72
C LYS A 99 1.06 -13.59 -1.30
N ARG A 100 1.66 -12.95 -0.32
CA ARG A 100 1.52 -13.35 1.10
C ARG A 100 0.08 -13.28 1.58
N LEU A 101 -0.67 -12.26 1.15
CA LEU A 101 -2.09 -12.12 1.48
C LEU A 101 -2.91 -13.28 0.89
N ILE A 102 -2.66 -13.65 -0.36
CA ILE A 102 -3.32 -14.79 -1.02
C ILE A 102 -2.98 -16.10 -0.27
N ASP A 103 -1.71 -16.33 0.05
CA ASP A 103 -1.28 -17.51 0.79
C ASP A 103 -1.96 -17.59 2.16
N TRP A 104 -2.07 -16.48 2.86
CA TRP A 104 -2.79 -16.41 4.13
C TRP A 104 -4.29 -16.70 3.96
N GLN A 105 -4.92 -16.11 2.95
CA GLN A 105 -6.33 -16.34 2.64
C GLN A 105 -6.62 -17.82 2.37
N ASN A 106 -5.72 -18.51 1.69
CA ASN A 106 -5.88 -19.94 1.35
C ASN A 106 -5.71 -20.87 2.56
N LYS A 107 -5.16 -20.38 3.67
CA LYS A 107 -4.97 -21.17 4.92
C LYS A 107 -6.15 -21.07 5.89
N ILE A 108 -7.08 -20.17 5.64
CA ILE A 108 -8.22 -19.96 6.54
C ILE A 108 -9.32 -21.00 6.29
#